data_f3e62b93eb5039f1bb73a33d75680f75
#
_entry.id   f3e62b93eb5039f1bb73a33d75680f75
#
_cell.length_a   1.000
_cell.length_b   1.000
_cell.length_c   1.000
_cell.angle_alpha   90.00
_cell.angle_beta   90.00
_cell.angle_gamma   90.00
#
_symmetry.space_group_name_H-M   'P 1'
#
loop_
_entity.id
_entity.type
_entity.pdbx_description
1 polymer ?
#
loop_
_entity_poly.entity_id
_entity_poly.type
_entity_poly.pdbx_seq_one_letter_code
_entity_poly.pdbx_strand_id
1 'polypeptide(L)'
;EKLGFLKPFTINCKFMPGLKSNDGKMNASDPNSAIYTTDDEKTVINKIKKAQTGGRETITEQKKLGGRPKECNVYSYYDLFFEPDDNKLKTIYSNCVGGSLLCGECKLMLANKVNVFLKKHQIERHKAKSKLKNYFLK
;
A
#
# COMPACT_ATOMS: atom_id res chain seq x y z
N GLU A 1 34.64 -9.81 12.08
CA GLU A 1 35.84 -9.25 12.73
C GLU A 1 37.07 -10.20 12.65
N LYS A 2 36.89 -11.51 12.91
CA LYS A 2 37.99 -12.51 12.82
C LYS A 2 38.60 -12.64 11.42
N LEU A 3 37.85 -12.25 10.36
CA LEU A 3 38.30 -12.30 8.96
C LEU A 3 38.61 -10.91 8.39
N GLY A 4 38.69 -9.87 9.22
CA GLY A 4 39.00 -8.51 8.78
C GLY A 4 37.86 -7.77 8.09
N PHE A 5 36.66 -8.35 8.02
CA PHE A 5 35.49 -7.64 7.45
C PHE A 5 34.90 -6.66 8.47
N LEU A 6 34.39 -5.54 7.95
CA LEU A 6 33.63 -4.59 8.74
C LEU A 6 32.34 -5.24 9.24
N LYS A 7 31.95 -4.89 10.47
CA LYS A 7 30.66 -5.34 11.04
C LYS A 7 29.51 -4.82 10.17
N PRO A 8 28.61 -5.70 9.68
CA PRO A 8 27.48 -5.26 8.87
C PRO A 8 26.50 -4.44 9.71
N PHE A 9 25.96 -3.41 9.09
CA PHE A 9 24.82 -2.65 9.63
C PHE A 9 23.57 -3.08 8.89
N THR A 10 22.47 -3.25 9.61
CA THR A 10 21.16 -3.59 9.04
C THR A 10 20.14 -2.54 9.41
N ILE A 11 19.32 -2.16 8.43
CA ILE A 11 18.14 -1.33 8.64
C ILE A 11 16.93 -2.25 8.44
N ASN A 12 16.14 -2.43 9.49
CA ASN A 12 14.95 -3.26 9.44
C ASN A 12 13.71 -2.36 9.30
N CYS A 13 12.90 -2.62 8.26
CA CYS A 13 11.63 -1.93 8.04
C CYS A 13 10.47 -2.87 8.37
N LYS A 14 9.29 -2.29 8.70
CA LYS A 14 8.05 -3.04 8.80
C LYS A 14 7.80 -3.81 7.50
N PHE A 15 7.32 -5.04 7.62
CA PHE A 15 6.92 -5.83 6.47
C PHE A 15 5.64 -5.26 5.85
N MET A 16 5.67 -5.04 4.53
CA MET A 16 4.50 -4.62 3.77
C MET A 16 3.85 -5.84 3.13
N PRO A 17 2.61 -6.19 3.50
CA PRO A 17 1.92 -7.34 2.93
C PRO A 17 1.56 -7.09 1.45
N GLY A 18 1.44 -8.16 0.70
CA GLY A 18 0.82 -8.13 -0.63
C GLY A 18 -0.69 -7.85 -0.51
N LEU A 19 -1.32 -7.47 -1.63
CA LEU A 19 -2.74 -7.08 -1.61
C LEU A 19 -3.70 -8.23 -1.27
N LYS A 20 -3.33 -9.48 -1.55
CA LYS A 20 -4.25 -10.64 -1.51
C LYS A 20 -4.31 -11.41 -0.19
N SER A 21 -3.28 -11.32 0.65
CA SER A 21 -3.26 -12.03 1.94
C SER A 21 -2.49 -11.25 2.98
N ASN A 22 -2.89 -11.39 4.25
CA ASN A 22 -2.24 -10.68 5.37
C ASN A 22 -0.80 -11.14 5.62
N ASP A 23 -0.51 -12.40 5.30
CA ASP A 23 0.80 -13.02 5.53
C ASP A 23 1.60 -13.18 4.24
N GLY A 24 1.00 -12.80 3.11
CA GLY A 24 1.56 -13.02 1.78
C GLY A 24 2.54 -11.94 1.36
N LYS A 25 3.68 -12.37 0.85
CA LYS A 25 4.62 -11.48 0.15
C LYS A 25 3.99 -10.98 -1.15
N MET A 26 4.41 -9.78 -1.57
CA MET A 26 4.26 -9.39 -2.97
C MET A 26 5.01 -10.41 -3.83
N ASN A 27 4.35 -10.94 -4.86
CA ASN A 27 4.91 -11.96 -5.72
C ASN A 27 4.96 -11.46 -7.16
N ALA A 28 6.15 -11.47 -7.77
CA ALA A 28 6.34 -11.04 -9.16
C ALA A 28 5.57 -11.93 -10.16
N SER A 29 5.34 -13.21 -9.85
CA SER A 29 4.53 -14.10 -10.67
C SER A 29 3.02 -13.90 -10.54
N ASP A 30 2.56 -13.14 -9.55
CA ASP A 30 1.17 -12.71 -9.41
C ASP A 30 1.05 -11.17 -9.48
N PRO A 31 0.78 -10.63 -10.68
CA PRO A 31 0.69 -9.18 -10.89
C PRO A 31 -0.37 -8.49 -10.02
N ASN A 32 -1.34 -9.24 -9.49
CA ASN A 32 -2.39 -8.70 -8.62
C ASN A 32 -2.01 -8.68 -7.14
N SER A 33 -0.84 -9.22 -6.77
CA SER A 33 -0.35 -9.21 -5.39
C SER A 33 0.28 -7.88 -4.98
N ALA A 34 0.65 -7.03 -5.96
CA ALA A 34 1.35 -5.78 -5.74
C ALA A 34 0.87 -4.67 -6.67
N ILE A 35 1.10 -3.42 -6.25
CA ILE A 35 0.95 -2.23 -7.10
C ILE A 35 2.31 -1.91 -7.69
N TYR A 36 2.38 -1.84 -9.02
CA TYR A 36 3.61 -1.47 -9.72
C TYR A 36 3.62 0.03 -10.03
N THR A 37 4.80 0.62 -10.06
CA THR A 37 4.97 2.03 -10.42
C THR A 37 4.59 2.35 -11.87
N THR A 38 4.36 1.31 -12.68
CA THR A 38 3.90 1.38 -14.06
C THR A 38 2.41 1.14 -14.25
N ASP A 39 1.68 0.78 -13.17
CA ASP A 39 0.24 0.56 -13.25
C ASP A 39 -0.49 1.86 -13.60
N ASP A 40 -1.49 1.75 -14.46
CA ASP A 40 -2.41 2.83 -14.73
C ASP A 40 -3.48 2.98 -13.64
N GLU A 41 -4.22 4.06 -13.68
CA GLU A 41 -5.23 4.39 -12.68
C GLU A 41 -6.30 3.31 -12.52
N LYS A 42 -6.79 2.75 -13.63
CA LYS A 42 -7.81 1.69 -13.64
C LYS A 42 -7.28 0.40 -13.03
N THR A 43 -6.06 0.03 -13.36
CA THR A 43 -5.37 -1.14 -12.82
C THR A 43 -5.19 -1.02 -11.31
N VAL A 44 -4.76 0.13 -10.81
CA VAL A 44 -4.63 0.40 -9.36
C VAL A 44 -5.97 0.24 -8.65
N ILE A 45 -7.03 0.88 -9.17
CA ILE A 45 -8.38 0.78 -8.60
C ILE A 45 -8.83 -0.69 -8.54
N ASN A 46 -8.65 -1.45 -9.63
CA ASN A 46 -9.04 -2.85 -9.69
C ASN A 46 -8.26 -3.75 -8.72
N LYS A 47 -6.95 -3.52 -8.57
CA LYS A 47 -6.11 -4.24 -7.63
C LYS A 47 -6.53 -3.96 -6.18
N ILE A 48 -6.72 -2.69 -5.82
CA ILE A 48 -7.12 -2.29 -4.46
C ILE A 48 -8.55 -2.76 -4.14
N LYS A 49 -9.47 -2.74 -5.10
CA LYS A 49 -10.82 -3.31 -4.91
C LYS A 49 -10.78 -4.78 -4.50
N LYS A 50 -9.84 -5.56 -5.03
CA LYS A 50 -9.66 -6.99 -4.73
C LYS A 50 -8.76 -7.24 -3.50
N ALA A 51 -8.17 -6.20 -2.91
CA ALA A 51 -7.29 -6.34 -1.76
C ALA A 51 -8.03 -6.94 -0.55
N GLN A 52 -7.29 -7.76 0.21
CA GLN A 52 -7.77 -8.32 1.47
C GLN A 52 -8.06 -7.21 2.49
N THR A 53 -9.17 -7.34 3.18
CA THR A 53 -9.56 -6.41 4.26
C THR A 53 -10.01 -7.15 5.50
N GLY A 54 -9.88 -6.52 6.64
CA GLY A 54 -10.47 -7.00 7.90
C GLY A 54 -11.96 -6.66 8.05
N GLY A 55 -12.71 -6.59 6.94
CA GLY A 55 -14.14 -6.34 6.94
C GLY A 55 -14.96 -7.53 7.40
N ARG A 56 -16.28 -7.31 7.52
CA ARG A 56 -17.27 -8.35 7.80
C ARG A 56 -17.89 -8.83 6.50
N GLU A 57 -18.62 -9.94 6.56
CA GLU A 57 -19.27 -10.53 5.38
C GLU A 57 -20.37 -9.64 4.81
N THR A 58 -21.12 -8.95 5.68
CA THR A 58 -22.20 -8.07 5.28
C THR A 58 -21.98 -6.62 5.73
N ILE A 59 -22.58 -5.68 5.00
CA ILE A 59 -22.56 -4.26 5.35
C ILE A 59 -23.21 -4.02 6.71
N THR A 60 -24.27 -4.76 7.03
CA THR A 60 -25.01 -4.65 8.30
C THR A 60 -24.11 -5.07 9.46
N GLU A 61 -23.41 -6.18 9.33
CA GLU A 61 -22.43 -6.62 10.34
C GLU A 61 -21.26 -5.64 10.46
N GLN A 62 -20.75 -5.15 9.33
CA GLN A 62 -19.68 -4.15 9.34
C GLN A 62 -20.09 -2.90 10.12
N LYS A 63 -21.31 -2.40 9.93
CA LYS A 63 -21.82 -1.23 10.66
C LYS A 63 -22.04 -1.52 12.15
N LYS A 64 -22.45 -2.75 12.49
CA LYS A 64 -22.76 -3.14 13.88
C LYS A 64 -21.52 -3.53 14.69
N LEU A 65 -20.62 -4.29 14.11
CA LEU A 65 -19.47 -4.90 14.79
C LEU A 65 -18.15 -4.20 14.48
N GLY A 66 -18.12 -3.33 13.49
CA GLY A 66 -16.91 -2.71 12.97
C GLY A 66 -15.97 -3.66 12.24
N GLY A 67 -14.96 -3.10 11.62
CA GLY A 67 -13.89 -3.83 10.96
C GLY A 67 -12.70 -4.13 11.88
N ARG A 68 -11.73 -4.89 11.33
CA ARG A 68 -10.50 -5.30 12.01
C ARG A 68 -9.29 -4.73 11.28
N PRO A 69 -8.90 -3.46 11.55
CA PRO A 69 -7.81 -2.82 10.80
C PRO A 69 -6.47 -3.56 10.89
N LYS A 70 -6.20 -4.24 12.00
CA LYS A 70 -4.97 -5.03 12.21
C LYS A 70 -4.86 -6.24 11.26
N GLU A 71 -5.98 -6.72 10.72
CA GLU A 71 -6.05 -7.82 9.76
C GLU A 71 -6.30 -7.31 8.32
N CYS A 72 -6.07 -6.01 8.08
CA CYS A 72 -6.46 -5.33 6.85
C CYS A 72 -5.26 -4.81 6.08
N ASN A 73 -5.01 -5.36 4.88
CA ASN A 73 -3.92 -4.89 4.03
C ASN A 73 -4.12 -3.44 3.59
N VAL A 74 -5.37 -3.03 3.32
CA VAL A 74 -5.67 -1.64 2.98
C VAL A 74 -5.25 -0.68 4.09
N TYR A 75 -5.50 -1.04 5.36
CA TYR A 75 -5.04 -0.24 6.49
C TYR A 75 -3.51 -0.23 6.61
N SER A 76 -2.85 -1.37 6.37
CA SER A 76 -1.37 -1.44 6.37
C SER A 76 -0.74 -0.51 5.33
N TYR A 77 -1.38 -0.34 4.17
CA TYR A 77 -0.91 0.62 3.16
C TYR A 77 -1.03 2.07 3.63
N TYR A 78 -2.11 2.43 4.37
CA TYR A 78 -2.21 3.75 5.00
C TYR A 78 -1.11 3.94 6.05
N ASP A 79 -0.97 3.00 6.99
CA ASP A 79 -0.02 3.05 8.11
C ASP A 79 1.44 3.17 7.65
N LEU A 80 1.79 2.51 6.53
CA LEU A 80 3.17 2.46 6.06
C LEU A 80 3.55 3.60 5.10
N PHE A 81 2.61 4.07 4.24
CA PHE A 81 3.00 4.93 3.12
C PHE A 81 2.03 6.05 2.77
N PHE A 82 0.71 5.83 2.88
CA PHE A 82 -0.25 6.73 2.25
C PHE A 82 -0.99 7.66 3.20
N GLU A 83 -0.74 7.56 4.53
CA GLU A 83 -1.24 8.53 5.50
C GLU A 83 -0.15 8.93 6.49
N PRO A 84 0.60 10.01 6.21
CA PRO A 84 1.67 10.48 7.08
C PRO A 84 1.16 11.24 8.31
N ASP A 85 -0.13 11.60 8.34
CA ASP A 85 -0.75 12.29 9.47
C ASP A 85 -1.34 11.28 10.45
N ASP A 86 -0.71 11.13 11.62
CA ASP A 86 -1.13 10.21 12.68
C ASP A 86 -2.58 10.45 13.15
N ASN A 87 -3.08 11.68 13.14
CA ASN A 87 -4.45 11.98 13.56
C ASN A 87 -5.46 11.49 12.53
N LYS A 88 -5.14 11.66 11.24
CA LYS A 88 -5.96 11.11 10.14
C LYS A 88 -5.91 9.59 10.14
N LEU A 89 -4.75 8.99 10.36
CA LEU A 89 -4.61 7.54 10.48
C LEU A 89 -5.43 6.99 11.64
N LYS A 90 -5.39 7.63 12.83
CA LYS A 90 -6.25 7.30 13.98
C LYS A 90 -7.74 7.44 13.65
N THR A 91 -8.12 8.46 12.88
CA THR A 91 -9.51 8.65 12.44
C THR A 91 -9.97 7.52 11.52
N ILE A 92 -9.14 7.13 10.54
CA ILE A 92 -9.42 5.97 9.67
C ILE A 92 -9.58 4.69 10.51
N TYR A 93 -8.68 4.48 11.49
CA TYR A 93 -8.74 3.34 12.40
C TYR A 93 -10.06 3.33 13.19
N SER A 94 -10.36 4.42 13.87
CA SER A 94 -11.56 4.55 14.72
C SER A 94 -12.86 4.38 13.92
N ASN A 95 -12.93 4.98 12.73
CA ASN A 95 -14.10 4.86 11.86
C ASN A 95 -14.27 3.43 11.32
N CYS A 96 -13.15 2.73 11.05
CA CYS A 96 -13.20 1.32 10.65
C CYS A 96 -13.70 0.43 11.80
N VAL A 97 -13.13 0.58 13.01
CA VAL A 97 -13.54 -0.18 14.21
C VAL A 97 -14.97 0.17 14.63
N GLY A 98 -15.37 1.43 14.49
CA GLY A 98 -16.75 1.88 14.79
C GLY A 98 -17.77 1.54 13.73
N GLY A 99 -17.38 0.95 12.58
CA GLY A 99 -18.28 0.56 11.50
C GLY A 99 -18.83 1.72 10.67
N SER A 100 -18.38 2.95 10.91
CA SER A 100 -18.80 4.14 10.14
C SER A 100 -18.09 4.26 8.79
N LEU A 101 -16.90 3.66 8.63
CA LEU A 101 -16.16 3.59 7.36
C LEU A 101 -16.29 2.19 6.75
N LEU A 102 -16.92 2.09 5.60
CA LEU A 102 -17.05 0.83 4.89
C LEU A 102 -15.79 0.48 4.11
N CYS A 103 -15.49 -0.82 3.96
CA CYS A 103 -14.31 -1.28 3.24
C CYS A 103 -14.24 -0.79 1.79
N GLY A 104 -15.37 -0.67 1.10
CA GLY A 104 -15.43 -0.15 -0.27
C GLY A 104 -15.00 1.31 -0.37
N GLU A 105 -15.47 2.16 0.55
CA GLU A 105 -15.09 3.57 0.64
C GLU A 105 -13.62 3.73 1.00
N CYS A 106 -13.17 2.97 2.02
CA CYS A 106 -11.77 2.96 2.45
C CYS A 106 -10.84 2.56 1.29
N LYS A 107 -11.18 1.53 0.52
CA LYS A 107 -10.44 1.11 -0.67
C LYS A 107 -10.39 2.19 -1.75
N LEU A 108 -11.49 2.88 -1.99
CA LEU A 108 -11.54 3.95 -2.99
C LEU A 108 -10.67 5.15 -2.56
N MET A 109 -10.74 5.54 -1.29
CA MET A 109 -9.89 6.59 -0.74
C MET A 109 -8.40 6.25 -0.88
N LEU A 110 -8.01 4.99 -0.58
CA LEU A 110 -6.63 4.53 -0.77
C LEU A 110 -6.23 4.57 -2.25
N ALA A 111 -7.08 4.07 -3.15
CA ALA A 111 -6.80 4.05 -4.57
C ALA A 111 -6.53 5.46 -5.12
N ASN A 112 -7.29 6.46 -4.67
CA ASN A 112 -7.07 7.86 -5.05
C ASN A 112 -5.69 8.37 -4.59
N LYS A 113 -5.31 8.09 -3.33
CA LYS A 113 -3.97 8.49 -2.81
C LYS A 113 -2.84 7.82 -3.59
N VAL A 114 -2.96 6.53 -3.88
CA VAL A 114 -2.00 5.76 -4.67
C VAL A 114 -1.89 6.34 -6.07
N ASN A 115 -3.00 6.64 -6.74
CA ASN A 115 -3.01 7.20 -8.08
C ASN A 115 -2.34 8.58 -8.14
N VAL A 116 -2.59 9.44 -7.16
CA VAL A 116 -1.89 10.74 -7.06
C VAL A 116 -0.38 10.55 -6.94
N PHE A 117 0.05 9.62 -6.08
CA PHE A 117 1.47 9.29 -5.90
C PHE A 117 2.08 8.74 -7.19
N LEU A 118 1.45 7.75 -7.82
CA LEU A 118 1.97 7.11 -9.04
C LEU A 118 2.03 8.09 -10.21
N LYS A 119 1.02 8.95 -10.37
CA LYS A 119 1.02 9.97 -11.42
C LYS A 119 2.23 10.90 -11.28
N LYS A 120 2.51 11.38 -10.06
CA LYS A 120 3.70 12.20 -9.80
C LYS A 120 4.99 11.42 -10.11
N HIS A 121 5.10 10.19 -9.63
CA HIS A 121 6.25 9.34 -9.88
C HIS A 121 6.49 9.09 -11.37
N GLN A 122 5.43 8.79 -12.14
CA GLN A 122 5.52 8.52 -13.58
C GLN A 122 5.96 9.74 -14.37
N ILE A 123 5.51 10.94 -13.99
CA ILE A 123 5.97 12.21 -14.58
C ILE A 123 7.48 12.39 -14.34
N GLU A 124 7.94 12.22 -13.09
CA GLU A 124 9.36 12.40 -12.77
C GLU A 124 10.23 11.31 -13.43
N ARG A 125 9.73 10.07 -13.47
CA ARG A 125 10.39 8.97 -14.20
C ARG A 125 10.52 9.27 -15.70
N HIS A 126 9.49 9.87 -16.31
CA HIS A 126 9.55 10.27 -17.72
C HIS A 126 10.61 11.36 -17.95
N LYS A 127 10.66 12.38 -17.09
CA LYS A 127 11.71 13.42 -17.14
C LYS A 127 13.11 12.84 -16.94
N ALA A 128 13.29 11.91 -16.00
CA ALA A 128 14.57 11.25 -15.76
C ALA A 128 15.03 10.42 -16.97
N LYS A 129 14.10 9.76 -17.67
CA LYS A 129 14.38 8.93 -18.84
C LYS A 129 15.06 9.72 -19.96
N SER A 130 14.70 10.99 -20.16
CA SER A 130 15.32 11.85 -21.18
C SER A 130 16.79 12.16 -20.86
N LYS A 131 17.19 12.08 -19.58
CA LYS A 131 18.55 12.37 -19.10
C LYS A 131 19.45 11.13 -19.02
N LEU A 132 18.93 9.93 -19.26
CA LEU A 132 19.67 8.66 -19.11
C LEU A 132 20.97 8.63 -19.91
N LYS A 133 20.99 9.21 -21.11
CA LYS A 133 22.17 9.28 -21.97
C LYS A 133 23.40 9.92 -21.28
N ASN A 134 23.18 10.79 -20.29
CA ASN A 134 24.23 11.48 -19.56
C ASN A 134 24.91 10.62 -18.50
N TYR A 135 24.31 9.45 -18.18
CA TYR A 135 24.78 8.55 -17.12
C TYR A 135 25.38 7.24 -17.64
N PHE A 136 25.33 7.00 -18.96
CA PHE A 136 26.04 5.88 -19.54
C PHE A 136 27.52 6.22 -19.61
N LEU A 137 28.35 5.38 -18.99
CA LEU A 137 29.80 5.41 -19.19
C LEU A 137 30.07 5.14 -20.67
N LYS A 138 30.88 6.00 -21.29
CA LYS A 138 31.41 5.76 -22.64
C LYS A 138 32.44 4.69 -22.62
#